data_3ec5ada5fb3b00ad5b59ffa6a5a734bc
#
_entry.id   3ec5ada5fb3b00ad5b59ffa6a5a734bc
#
_cell.length_a   1.000
_cell.length_b   1.000
_cell.length_c   1.000
_cell.angle_alpha   90.00
_cell.angle_beta   90.00
_cell.angle_gamma   90.00
#
_symmetry.space_group_name_H-M   'P 1'
#
loop_
_entity.id
_entity.type
_entity.pdbx_description
1 polymer ?
#
loop_
_entity_poly.entity_id
_entity_poly.type
_entity_poly.pdbx_seq_one_letter_code
_entity_poly.pdbx_strand_id
1 'polypeptide(L)'
;MAILVTQIDARTRRPHLRPPRENYADRLYALFNNWEVMRGLSSPPWPYTLDDARAFVRSRANGDGGAIGGAITLDGELIGIADVIVKPASMVQRERGYSLGYWLGEPYWGNGFMTEAVGALLTHVFATIPEDTIYSGAFAGNAASLRIQEKLGFACDGEAMFFSNPHRKDVLHVNTSLTRAGFAASSAGQATG
;
A
#
# COMPACT_ATOMS: atom_id res chain seq x y z
N MET A 1 8.35 -22.11 -6.57
CA MET A 1 9.45 -21.13 -6.60
C MET A 1 9.26 -20.23 -5.38
N ALA A 2 10.16 -20.25 -4.42
CA ALA A 2 10.06 -19.39 -3.24
C ALA A 2 10.26 -17.94 -3.71
N ILE A 3 9.28 -17.07 -3.45
CA ILE A 3 9.42 -15.64 -3.66
C ILE A 3 10.45 -15.19 -2.62
N LEU A 4 11.64 -14.80 -3.08
CA LEU A 4 12.59 -14.11 -2.22
C LEU A 4 11.90 -12.85 -1.72
N VAL A 5 11.59 -12.81 -0.42
CA VAL A 5 11.08 -11.60 0.24
C VAL A 5 12.19 -10.57 0.18
N THR A 6 12.13 -9.71 -0.82
CA THR A 6 13.11 -8.63 -0.95
C THR A 6 12.66 -7.49 -0.08
N GLN A 7 13.25 -7.37 1.10
CA GLN A 7 13.03 -6.22 1.96
C GLN A 7 13.54 -4.97 1.23
N ILE A 8 12.68 -3.97 1.12
CA ILE A 8 13.06 -2.70 0.54
C ILE A 8 13.73 -1.81 1.58
N ASP A 9 14.83 -1.16 1.19
CA ASP A 9 15.44 -0.04 1.91
C ASP A 9 15.74 1.05 0.88
N ALA A 10 14.76 1.93 0.65
CA ALA A 10 14.81 2.95 -0.38
C ALA A 10 14.58 4.35 0.21
N ARG A 11 15.61 5.19 0.14
CA ARG A 11 15.49 6.62 0.45
C ARG A 11 14.94 7.34 -0.77
N THR A 12 13.89 8.10 -0.52
CA THR A 12 13.37 9.04 -1.50
C THR A 12 13.87 10.45 -1.18
N ARG A 13 13.30 11.47 -1.77
CA ARG A 13 13.67 12.86 -1.45
C ARG A 13 13.32 13.23 0.00
N ARG A 14 12.20 12.71 0.54
CA ARG A 14 11.72 13.04 1.90
C ARG A 14 11.45 11.78 2.74
N PRO A 15 10.47 10.91 2.41
CA PRO A 15 10.27 9.69 3.17
C PRO A 15 11.33 8.63 2.86
N HIS A 16 11.50 7.72 3.82
CA HIS A 16 12.33 6.54 3.67
C HIS A 16 11.45 5.29 3.80
N LEU A 17 11.43 4.47 2.76
CA LEU A 17 10.75 3.17 2.75
C LEU A 17 11.74 2.11 3.22
N ARG A 18 11.41 1.38 4.27
CA ARG A 18 12.31 0.46 4.93
C ARG A 18 11.59 -0.72 5.57
N PRO A 19 12.31 -1.82 5.90
CA PRO A 19 11.71 -2.92 6.63
C PRO A 19 11.06 -2.46 7.93
N PRO A 20 9.87 -2.99 8.28
CA PRO A 20 9.25 -2.71 9.56
C PRO A 20 10.14 -3.17 10.73
N ARG A 21 10.08 -2.45 11.84
CA ARG A 21 10.80 -2.77 13.08
C ARG A 21 9.81 -2.97 14.20
N GLU A 22 10.10 -3.87 15.14
CA GLU A 22 9.19 -4.17 16.25
C GLU A 22 8.79 -2.95 17.07
N ASN A 23 9.71 -2.00 17.25
CA ASN A 23 9.45 -0.75 17.97
C ASN A 23 8.48 0.20 17.26
N TYR A 24 7.99 -0.13 16.06
CA TYR A 24 6.96 0.66 15.37
C TYR A 24 5.54 0.34 15.83
N ALA A 25 5.31 -0.71 16.61
CA ALA A 25 3.97 -1.16 16.96
C ALA A 25 3.14 -0.09 17.68
N ASP A 26 3.69 0.60 18.68
CA ASP A 26 2.97 1.65 19.42
C ASP A 26 2.64 2.83 18.51
N ARG A 27 3.58 3.23 17.67
CA ARG A 27 3.37 4.33 16.72
C ARG A 27 2.35 3.95 15.63
N LEU A 28 2.43 2.71 15.12
CA LEU A 28 1.46 2.18 14.16
C LEU A 28 0.06 2.20 14.77
N TYR A 29 -0.10 1.68 15.99
CA TYR A 29 -1.37 1.71 16.71
C TYR A 29 -1.92 3.13 16.84
N ALA A 30 -1.10 4.08 17.29
CA ALA A 30 -1.53 5.47 17.50
C ALA A 30 -2.02 6.15 16.20
N LEU A 31 -1.37 5.89 15.07
CA LEU A 31 -1.75 6.46 13.78
C LEU A 31 -2.91 5.71 13.11
N PHE A 32 -2.96 4.40 13.29
CA PHE A 32 -3.87 3.52 12.56
C PHE A 32 -5.22 3.37 13.26
N ASN A 33 -5.27 3.48 14.60
CA ASN A 33 -6.50 3.50 15.37
C ASN A 33 -7.22 4.86 15.26
N ASN A 34 -7.45 5.28 14.03
CA ASN A 34 -8.11 6.51 13.62
C ASN A 34 -9.15 6.16 12.56
N TRP A 35 -10.41 6.54 12.79
CA TRP A 35 -11.50 6.21 11.87
C TRP A 35 -11.28 6.77 10.46
N GLU A 36 -10.72 8.00 10.34
CA GLU A 36 -10.46 8.59 9.02
C GLU A 36 -9.47 7.77 8.19
N VAL A 37 -8.49 7.13 8.84
CA VAL A 37 -7.59 6.17 8.19
C VAL A 37 -8.31 4.86 7.90
N MET A 38 -8.98 4.30 8.90
CA MET A 38 -9.58 2.97 8.84
C MET A 38 -10.74 2.86 7.85
N ARG A 39 -11.55 3.91 7.72
CA ARG A 39 -12.68 3.92 6.79
C ARG A 39 -12.28 3.80 5.31
N GLY A 40 -11.00 4.03 4.99
CA GLY A 40 -10.45 3.86 3.64
C GLY A 40 -9.96 2.44 3.34
N LEU A 41 -10.04 1.52 4.30
CA LEU A 41 -9.43 0.19 4.21
C LEU A 41 -10.48 -0.92 4.28
N SER A 42 -10.17 -2.08 3.70
CA SER A 42 -11.09 -3.23 3.69
C SER A 42 -10.77 -4.27 4.76
N SER A 43 -9.51 -4.55 5.00
CA SER A 43 -9.09 -5.76 5.70
C SER A 43 -8.86 -5.63 7.22
N PRO A 44 -8.40 -4.49 7.77
CA PRO A 44 -8.09 -4.40 9.19
C PRO A 44 -9.35 -4.57 10.07
N PRO A 45 -9.22 -5.14 11.28
CA PRO A 45 -10.31 -5.14 12.25
C PRO A 45 -10.60 -3.73 12.77
N TRP A 46 -11.83 -3.48 13.24
CA TRP A 46 -12.21 -2.25 13.91
C TRP A 46 -13.10 -2.53 15.14
N PRO A 47 -12.79 -1.99 16.31
CA PRO A 47 -11.61 -1.17 16.64
C PRO A 47 -10.30 -1.93 16.48
N TYR A 48 -9.23 -1.21 16.15
CA TYR A 48 -7.88 -1.76 16.03
C TYR A 48 -7.20 -1.77 17.41
N THR A 49 -6.49 -2.83 17.74
CA THR A 49 -5.85 -2.98 19.06
C THR A 49 -4.31 -2.87 18.95
N LEU A 50 -3.65 -2.62 20.07
CA LEU A 50 -2.19 -2.64 20.14
C LEU A 50 -1.63 -4.04 19.83
N ASP A 51 -2.34 -5.09 20.19
CA ASP A 51 -1.92 -6.46 19.89
C ASP A 51 -2.02 -6.77 18.39
N ASP A 52 -3.03 -6.22 17.70
CA ASP A 52 -3.09 -6.28 16.22
C ASP A 52 -1.88 -5.58 15.60
N ALA A 53 -1.50 -4.42 16.11
CA ALA A 53 -0.32 -3.68 15.65
C ALA A 53 0.97 -4.47 15.85
N ARG A 54 1.16 -5.08 17.02
CA ARG A 54 2.31 -5.93 17.34
C ARG A 54 2.36 -7.16 16.45
N ALA A 55 1.22 -7.82 16.23
CA ALA A 55 1.12 -8.98 15.35
C ALA A 55 1.46 -8.62 13.91
N PHE A 56 0.93 -7.49 13.40
CA PHE A 56 1.21 -7.01 12.05
C PHE A 56 2.70 -6.71 11.86
N VAL A 57 3.31 -5.94 12.75
CA VAL A 57 4.75 -5.56 12.64
C VAL A 57 5.63 -6.81 12.69
N ARG A 58 5.34 -7.76 13.56
CA ARG A 58 6.07 -9.02 13.70
C ARG A 58 5.97 -9.87 12.43
N SER A 59 4.76 -10.02 11.91
CA SER A 59 4.52 -10.74 10.65
C SER A 59 5.32 -10.12 9.49
N ARG A 60 5.31 -8.79 9.36
CA ARG A 60 6.08 -8.11 8.31
C ARG A 60 7.59 -8.18 8.51
N ALA A 61 8.08 -8.10 9.75
CA ALA A 61 9.51 -8.25 10.07
C ALA A 61 10.03 -9.67 9.75
N ASN A 62 9.19 -10.68 9.95
CA ASN A 62 9.50 -12.08 9.62
C ASN A 62 9.38 -12.38 8.12
N GLY A 63 8.85 -11.46 7.30
CA GLY A 63 8.61 -11.70 5.88
C GLY A 63 7.39 -12.58 5.60
N ASP A 64 6.47 -12.73 6.56
CA ASP A 64 5.26 -13.52 6.39
C ASP A 64 4.39 -12.95 5.27
N GLY A 65 3.80 -13.84 4.47
CA GLY A 65 2.92 -13.47 3.36
C GLY A 65 3.63 -12.93 2.12
N GLY A 66 4.97 -12.93 2.06
CA GLY A 66 5.74 -12.57 0.87
C GLY A 66 5.54 -11.11 0.42
N ALA A 67 5.33 -10.18 1.36
CA ALA A 67 5.16 -8.78 1.05
C ALA A 67 6.48 -8.13 0.60
N ILE A 68 6.43 -7.36 -0.47
CA ILE A 68 7.52 -6.46 -0.91
C ILE A 68 7.11 -5.05 -0.50
N GLY A 69 7.87 -4.41 0.38
CA GLY A 69 7.52 -3.10 0.90
C GLY A 69 7.78 -2.98 2.39
N GLY A 70 7.12 -2.03 3.05
CA GLY A 70 7.28 -1.87 4.48
C GLY A 70 6.85 -0.52 5.06
N ALA A 71 7.57 -0.13 6.08
CA ALA A 71 7.34 1.11 6.82
C ALA A 71 7.77 2.33 6.01
N ILE A 72 6.88 3.30 5.91
CA ILE A 72 7.20 4.65 5.44
C ILE A 72 7.60 5.46 6.67
N THR A 73 8.80 6.01 6.67
CA THR A 73 9.30 6.83 7.78
C THR A 73 9.69 8.22 7.31
N LEU A 74 9.50 9.21 8.17
CA LEU A 74 9.95 10.59 8.01
C LEU A 74 10.79 10.94 9.26
N ASP A 75 12.03 11.38 9.06
CA ASP A 75 12.99 11.66 10.15
C ASP A 75 13.14 10.50 11.14
N GLY A 76 13.01 9.26 10.64
CA GLY A 76 13.11 8.03 11.43
C GLY A 76 11.80 7.55 12.07
N GLU A 77 10.78 8.37 12.13
CA GLU A 77 9.48 8.08 12.71
C GLU A 77 8.53 7.41 11.69
N LEU A 78 7.82 6.38 12.10
CA LEU A 78 6.79 5.74 11.28
C LEU A 78 5.65 6.72 10.99
N ILE A 79 5.32 6.88 9.70
CA ILE A 79 4.19 7.68 9.25
C ILE A 79 3.14 6.88 8.46
N GLY A 80 3.47 5.67 8.01
CA GLY A 80 2.55 4.82 7.26
C GLY A 80 3.20 3.51 6.80
N ILE A 81 2.45 2.77 5.99
CA ILE A 81 2.90 1.51 5.37
C ILE A 81 2.56 1.54 3.89
N ALA A 82 3.44 0.99 3.07
CA ALA A 82 3.13 0.63 1.69
C ALA A 82 3.76 -0.72 1.37
N ASP A 83 2.97 -1.65 0.85
CA ASP A 83 3.45 -2.95 0.41
C ASP A 83 2.72 -3.48 -0.82
N VAL A 84 3.39 -4.37 -1.53
CA VAL A 84 2.82 -5.18 -2.60
C VAL A 84 2.85 -6.63 -2.13
N ILE A 85 1.68 -7.25 -2.11
CA ILE A 85 1.50 -8.64 -1.67
C ILE A 85 0.93 -9.48 -2.81
N VAL A 86 1.22 -10.78 -2.79
CA VAL A 86 0.55 -11.71 -3.68
C VAL A 86 -0.81 -12.07 -3.10
N LYS A 87 -1.89 -11.65 -3.75
CA LYS A 87 -3.26 -12.01 -3.35
C LYS A 87 -3.74 -13.23 -4.13
N PRO A 88 -4.47 -14.16 -3.49
CA PRO A 88 -5.13 -15.25 -4.19
C PRO A 88 -6.25 -14.70 -5.09
N ALA A 89 -6.58 -15.46 -6.14
CA ALA A 89 -7.62 -15.13 -7.12
C ALA A 89 -8.98 -14.77 -6.50
N SER A 90 -9.34 -15.39 -5.37
CA SER A 90 -10.60 -15.14 -4.65
C SER A 90 -10.75 -13.71 -4.12
N MET A 91 -9.66 -12.95 -3.96
CA MET A 91 -9.70 -11.58 -3.42
C MET A 91 -9.64 -10.49 -4.50
N VAL A 92 -9.38 -10.85 -5.76
CA VAL A 92 -9.22 -9.88 -6.86
C VAL A 92 -10.11 -10.20 -8.06
N GLN A 93 -11.01 -11.16 -7.93
CA GLN A 93 -11.87 -11.69 -9.04
C GLN A 93 -11.06 -12.08 -10.31
N ARG A 94 -9.77 -12.39 -10.14
CA ARG A 94 -8.82 -12.73 -11.19
C ARG A 94 -7.90 -13.85 -10.71
N GLU A 95 -7.15 -14.43 -11.63
CA GLU A 95 -6.04 -15.31 -11.29
C GLU A 95 -5.04 -14.57 -10.39
N ARG A 96 -4.28 -15.33 -9.57
CA ARG A 96 -3.28 -14.84 -8.63
C ARG A 96 -2.50 -13.63 -9.15
N GLY A 97 -2.39 -12.56 -8.37
CA GLY A 97 -1.70 -11.34 -8.79
C GLY A 97 -1.06 -10.56 -7.65
N TYR A 98 -0.14 -9.66 -8.01
CA TYR A 98 0.47 -8.69 -7.10
C TYR A 98 -0.49 -7.55 -6.84
N SER A 99 -0.73 -7.22 -5.58
CA SER A 99 -1.65 -6.16 -5.18
C SER A 99 -0.96 -5.16 -4.27
N LEU A 100 -0.98 -3.90 -4.68
CA LEU A 100 -0.50 -2.77 -3.90
C LEU A 100 -1.54 -2.39 -2.84
N GLY A 101 -1.09 -2.26 -1.60
CA GLY A 101 -1.83 -1.68 -0.49
C GLY A 101 -1.00 -0.63 0.23
N TYR A 102 -1.65 0.41 0.74
CA TYR A 102 -0.97 1.45 1.52
C TYR A 102 -1.93 2.23 2.42
N TRP A 103 -1.36 2.83 3.46
CA TRP A 103 -2.03 3.83 4.29
C TRP A 103 -1.01 4.80 4.87
N LEU A 104 -1.46 5.99 5.19
CA LEU A 104 -0.67 7.04 5.83
C LEU A 104 -1.47 7.61 7.01
N GLY A 105 -0.78 7.90 8.11
CA GLY A 105 -1.40 8.60 9.24
C GLY A 105 -1.96 9.97 8.82
N GLU A 106 -3.13 10.31 9.32
CA GLU A 106 -3.86 11.53 8.95
C GLU A 106 -3.02 12.82 9.01
N PRO A 107 -2.16 13.05 10.06
CA PRO A 107 -1.33 14.26 10.12
C PRO A 107 -0.35 14.45 8.95
N TYR A 108 -0.12 13.41 8.16
CA TYR A 108 0.84 13.41 7.05
C TYR A 108 0.18 13.51 5.67
N TRP A 109 -1.16 13.58 5.62
CA TRP A 109 -1.89 13.70 4.36
C TRP A 109 -1.64 15.04 3.67
N GLY A 110 -1.90 15.10 2.37
CA GLY A 110 -1.77 16.33 1.58
C GLY A 110 -0.35 16.74 1.22
N ASN A 111 0.68 16.10 1.78
CA ASN A 111 2.09 16.47 1.59
C ASN A 111 2.80 15.76 0.42
N GLY A 112 2.12 14.85 -0.27
CA GLY A 112 2.69 14.06 -1.36
C GLY A 112 3.59 12.89 -0.93
N PHE A 113 3.77 12.66 0.38
CA PHE A 113 4.64 11.59 0.91
C PHE A 113 4.25 10.21 0.39
N MET A 114 2.94 9.90 0.30
CA MET A 114 2.49 8.61 -0.19
C MET A 114 2.82 8.41 -1.69
N THR A 115 2.61 9.42 -2.52
CA THR A 115 2.96 9.34 -3.95
C THR A 115 4.45 9.08 -4.13
N GLU A 116 5.29 9.76 -3.36
CA GLU A 116 6.75 9.61 -3.39
C GLU A 116 7.18 8.22 -2.90
N ALA A 117 6.65 7.73 -1.79
CA ALA A 117 6.97 6.42 -1.25
C ALA A 117 6.50 5.26 -2.16
N VAL A 118 5.26 5.34 -2.66
CA VAL A 118 4.72 4.31 -3.56
C VAL A 118 5.44 4.31 -4.90
N GLY A 119 5.83 5.47 -5.42
CA GLY A 119 6.67 5.55 -6.64
C GLY A 119 8.00 4.80 -6.49
N ALA A 120 8.69 4.97 -5.35
CA ALA A 120 9.92 4.24 -5.05
C ALA A 120 9.67 2.73 -4.86
N LEU A 121 8.57 2.36 -4.20
CA LEU A 121 8.15 0.96 -4.05
C LEU A 121 7.92 0.31 -5.41
N LEU A 122 7.15 0.95 -6.28
CA LEU A 122 6.83 0.42 -7.62
C LEU A 122 8.08 0.27 -8.49
N THR A 123 9.03 1.22 -8.41
CA THR A 123 10.33 1.11 -9.08
C THR A 123 11.06 -0.16 -8.64
N HIS A 124 11.12 -0.42 -7.34
CA HIS A 124 11.76 -1.61 -6.78
C HIS A 124 11.00 -2.90 -7.17
N VAL A 125 9.67 -2.89 -7.05
CA VAL A 125 8.83 -4.06 -7.36
C VAL A 125 8.97 -4.45 -8.82
N PHE A 126 8.81 -3.53 -9.75
CA PHE A 126 8.95 -3.83 -11.18
C PHE A 126 10.38 -4.24 -11.60
N ALA A 127 11.40 -3.88 -10.84
CA ALA A 127 12.76 -4.38 -11.05
C ALA A 127 12.95 -5.82 -10.52
N THR A 128 12.09 -6.28 -9.61
CA THR A 128 12.28 -7.52 -8.84
C THR A 128 11.35 -8.65 -9.32
N ILE A 129 10.10 -8.33 -9.70
CA ILE A 129 9.11 -9.31 -10.13
C ILE A 129 9.09 -9.45 -11.66
N PRO A 130 8.82 -10.66 -12.19
CA PRO A 130 8.67 -10.86 -13.64
C PRO A 130 7.31 -10.39 -14.19
N GLU A 131 6.30 -10.24 -13.33
CA GLU A 131 4.94 -9.87 -13.75
C GLU A 131 4.90 -8.42 -14.27
N ASP A 132 4.09 -8.22 -15.31
CA ASP A 132 3.93 -6.91 -15.95
C ASP A 132 2.84 -6.04 -15.34
N THR A 133 2.00 -6.61 -14.46
CA THR A 133 0.84 -5.90 -13.93
C THR A 133 0.76 -5.99 -12.41
N ILE A 134 0.54 -4.84 -11.78
CA ILE A 134 0.22 -4.68 -10.35
C ILE A 134 -1.22 -4.17 -10.26
N TYR A 135 -1.99 -4.79 -9.38
CA TYR A 135 -3.38 -4.40 -9.09
C TYR A 135 -3.45 -3.55 -7.84
N SER A 136 -4.45 -2.71 -7.77
CA SER A 136 -4.78 -1.91 -6.59
C SER A 136 -6.26 -1.50 -6.64
N GLY A 137 -6.61 -0.51 -5.89
CA GLY A 137 -7.90 0.15 -5.91
C GLY A 137 -8.18 0.86 -4.60
N ALA A 138 -9.35 1.47 -4.53
CA ALA A 138 -9.80 2.14 -3.32
C ALA A 138 -11.33 2.18 -3.29
N PHE A 139 -11.91 2.35 -2.11
CA PHE A 139 -13.33 2.65 -2.03
C PHE A 139 -13.67 3.92 -2.80
N ALA A 140 -14.81 3.94 -3.51
CA ALA A 140 -15.21 5.03 -4.40
C ALA A 140 -15.21 6.41 -3.70
N GLY A 141 -15.49 6.45 -2.40
CA GLY A 141 -15.40 7.65 -1.56
C GLY A 141 -13.98 8.11 -1.21
N ASN A 142 -12.93 7.30 -1.51
CA ASN A 142 -11.54 7.63 -1.20
C ASN A 142 -10.83 8.26 -2.40
N ALA A 143 -11.31 9.46 -2.80
CA ALA A 143 -10.75 10.18 -3.94
C ALA A 143 -9.26 10.51 -3.80
N ALA A 144 -8.74 10.63 -2.58
CA ALA A 144 -7.32 10.88 -2.34
C ALA A 144 -6.46 9.69 -2.78
N SER A 145 -6.86 8.47 -2.43
CA SER A 145 -6.16 7.26 -2.85
C SER A 145 -6.23 7.06 -4.37
N LEU A 146 -7.39 7.27 -4.97
CA LEU A 146 -7.56 7.18 -6.43
C LEU A 146 -6.66 8.18 -7.17
N ARG A 147 -6.57 9.43 -6.69
CA ARG A 147 -5.64 10.42 -7.28
C ARG A 147 -4.17 10.05 -7.16
N ILE A 148 -3.76 9.38 -6.08
CA ILE A 148 -2.39 8.88 -5.94
C ILE A 148 -2.13 7.82 -7.01
N GLN A 149 -3.06 6.89 -7.18
CA GLN A 149 -2.95 5.82 -8.17
C GLN A 149 -2.92 6.37 -9.59
N GLU A 150 -3.80 7.31 -9.93
CA GLU A 150 -3.82 7.99 -11.23
C GLU A 150 -2.48 8.68 -11.54
N LYS A 151 -1.92 9.43 -10.59
CA LYS A 151 -0.60 10.08 -10.73
C LYS A 151 0.53 9.09 -10.99
N LEU A 152 0.42 7.88 -10.50
CA LEU A 152 1.41 6.81 -10.68
C LEU A 152 1.18 5.98 -11.95
N GLY A 153 0.11 6.29 -12.70
CA GLY A 153 -0.20 5.65 -13.98
C GLY A 153 -1.16 4.45 -13.87
N PHE A 154 -1.80 4.23 -12.72
CA PHE A 154 -2.86 3.23 -12.62
C PHE A 154 -4.08 3.65 -13.44
N ALA A 155 -4.63 2.72 -14.20
CA ALA A 155 -5.88 2.87 -14.93
C ALA A 155 -7.03 2.18 -14.17
N CYS A 156 -8.25 2.74 -14.30
CA CYS A 156 -9.46 2.09 -13.80
C CYS A 156 -9.68 0.76 -14.52
N ASP A 157 -10.00 -0.26 -13.74
CA ASP A 157 -10.17 -1.65 -14.19
C ASP A 157 -11.53 -2.23 -13.75
N GLY A 158 -12.50 -1.34 -13.57
CA GLY A 158 -13.86 -1.67 -13.19
C GLY A 158 -14.18 -1.38 -11.72
N GLU A 159 -15.39 -1.74 -11.33
CA GLU A 159 -15.90 -1.54 -9.99
C GLU A 159 -16.47 -2.85 -9.44
N ALA A 160 -16.42 -3.04 -8.13
CA ALA A 160 -17.01 -4.18 -7.44
C ALA A 160 -17.39 -3.82 -6.01
N MET A 161 -18.30 -4.58 -5.42
CA MET A 161 -18.60 -4.49 -4.00
C MET A 161 -17.57 -5.30 -3.22
N PHE A 162 -16.91 -4.68 -2.24
CA PHE A 162 -15.96 -5.35 -1.35
C PHE A 162 -16.43 -5.21 0.10
N PHE A 163 -16.38 -6.32 0.83
CA PHE A 163 -16.66 -6.28 2.26
C PHE A 163 -15.55 -5.52 2.99
N SER A 164 -15.94 -4.53 3.76
CA SER A 164 -15.06 -3.77 4.63
C SER A 164 -15.26 -4.17 6.08
N ASN A 165 -14.21 -4.73 6.70
CA ASN A 165 -14.25 -5.07 8.12
C ASN A 165 -14.54 -3.84 9.00
N PRO A 166 -13.88 -2.66 8.80
CA PRO A 166 -14.21 -1.47 9.56
C PRO A 166 -15.66 -1.02 9.42
N HIS A 167 -16.21 -1.05 8.20
CA HIS A 167 -17.59 -0.66 7.93
C HIS A 167 -18.62 -1.75 8.27
N ARG A 168 -18.21 -3.01 8.40
CA ARG A 168 -19.05 -4.21 8.57
C ARG A 168 -20.12 -4.34 7.48
N LYS A 169 -19.81 -3.95 6.27
CA LYS A 169 -20.69 -4.01 5.10
C LYS A 169 -19.91 -4.00 3.80
N ASP A 170 -20.60 -4.33 2.72
CA ASP A 170 -20.06 -4.13 1.38
C ASP A 170 -20.00 -2.65 1.04
N VAL A 171 -18.88 -2.22 0.44
CA VAL A 171 -18.63 -0.85 0.01
C VAL A 171 -18.17 -0.89 -1.45
N LEU A 172 -18.64 0.05 -2.25
CA LEU A 172 -18.23 0.18 -3.64
C LEU A 172 -16.74 0.48 -3.72
N HIS A 173 -16.03 -0.33 -4.47
CA HIS A 173 -14.58 -0.27 -4.67
C HIS A 173 -14.27 -0.08 -6.15
N VAL A 174 -13.45 0.90 -6.47
CA VAL A 174 -12.90 1.12 -7.81
C VAL A 174 -11.60 0.31 -7.90
N ASN A 175 -11.58 -0.67 -8.80
CA ASN A 175 -10.42 -1.48 -9.09
C ASN A 175 -9.50 -0.74 -10.06
N THR A 176 -8.21 -0.89 -9.88
CA THR A 176 -7.20 -0.28 -10.74
C THR A 176 -6.09 -1.27 -11.07
N SER A 177 -5.45 -1.07 -12.19
CA SER A 177 -4.29 -1.83 -12.59
C SER A 177 -3.19 -0.92 -13.17
N LEU A 178 -1.94 -1.33 -12.99
CA LEU A 178 -0.77 -0.64 -13.48
C LEU A 178 0.14 -1.62 -14.21
N THR A 179 0.38 -1.36 -15.48
CA THR A 179 1.39 -2.11 -16.23
C THR A 179 2.77 -1.49 -16.04
N ARG A 180 3.83 -2.29 -16.21
CA ARG A 180 5.22 -1.82 -16.22
C ARG A 180 5.43 -0.67 -17.23
N ALA A 181 4.86 -0.77 -18.41
CA ALA A 181 4.93 0.28 -19.44
C ALA A 181 4.17 1.55 -19.00
N GLY A 182 2.99 1.42 -18.39
CA GLY A 182 2.22 2.54 -17.85
C GLY A 182 2.98 3.30 -16.75
N PHE A 183 3.64 2.56 -15.84
CA PHE A 183 4.47 3.17 -14.81
C PHE A 183 5.68 3.93 -15.40
N ALA A 184 6.37 3.34 -16.37
CA ALA A 184 7.49 4.00 -17.04
C ALA A 184 7.06 5.31 -17.72
N ALA A 185 5.92 5.32 -18.41
CA ALA A 185 5.36 6.50 -19.06
C ALA A 185 5.00 7.61 -18.05
N SER A 186 4.33 7.26 -16.93
CA SER A 186 3.98 8.25 -15.90
C SER A 186 5.20 8.86 -15.22
N SER A 187 6.24 8.05 -14.96
CA SER A 187 7.50 8.50 -14.35
C SER A 187 8.29 9.44 -15.27
N ALA A 188 8.31 9.19 -16.58
CA ALA A 188 8.94 10.06 -17.56
C ALA A 188 8.26 11.44 -17.64
N GLY A 189 6.92 11.47 -17.54
CA GLY A 189 6.15 12.72 -17.54
C GLY A 189 6.38 13.58 -16.29
N GLN A 190 6.71 12.97 -15.14
CA GLN A 190 7.00 13.69 -13.89
C GLN A 190 8.42 14.27 -13.83
N ALA A 191 9.36 13.76 -14.63
CA ALA A 191 10.74 14.26 -14.66
C ALA A 191 10.92 15.52 -15.54
N THR A 192 9.92 15.88 -16.34
CA THR A 192 9.95 17.01 -17.30
C THR A 192 9.09 18.20 -16.88
N GLY A 193 8.43 18.16 -15.72
CA GLY A 193 7.61 19.23 -15.14
C GLY A 193 8.21 19.77 -13.84
#